data_4f4eaaafe1b2596ff314c463750c8e80
#
_entry.id   4f4eaaafe1b2596ff314c463750c8e80
#
_cell.length_a   1.000
_cell.length_b   1.000
_cell.length_c   1.000
_cell.angle_alpha   90.00
_cell.angle_beta   90.00
_cell.angle_gamma   90.00
#
_symmetry.space_group_name_H-M   'P 1'
#
loop_
_entity.id
_entity.type
_entity.pdbx_description
1 polymer ?
#
loop_
_entity_poly.entity_id
_entity_poly.type
_entity_poly.pdbx_seq_one_letter_code
_entity_poly.pdbx_strand_id
1 'polypeptide(L)'
;RLARFAFVDNVRGQTLPYAQAELISYEMCSKVLAIRGPLIDIQITGHTRTEAKGRWLDGDNYWKPKQEVARRLNCQVSGKATFDRDANRFTSFELVAIGERQGRTTFNGRANEEPGSKHQIGFLLRIADVRYRVAPTFINMYDVQWVTRTKHQPKSK
;
A
#
# COMPACT_ATOMS: atom_id res chain seq x y z
N ARG A 1 4.51 5.36 -1.03
CA ARG A 1 3.99 4.50 -2.12
C ARG A 1 3.37 3.22 -1.59
N LEU A 2 4.03 2.47 -0.68
CA LEU A 2 3.48 1.21 -0.13
C LEU A 2 2.04 1.38 0.36
N ALA A 3 1.77 2.38 1.19
CA ALA A 3 0.42 2.65 1.73
C ALA A 3 -0.65 2.87 0.64
N ARG A 4 -0.26 3.40 -0.51
CA ARG A 4 -1.20 3.73 -1.59
C ARG A 4 -1.47 2.57 -2.54
N PHE A 5 -0.46 1.75 -2.79
CA PHE A 5 -0.50 0.76 -3.86
C PHE A 5 -0.43 -0.69 -3.38
N ALA A 6 0.28 -0.96 -2.28
CA ALA A 6 0.42 -2.31 -1.76
C ALA A 6 -0.61 -2.61 -0.66
N PHE A 7 -0.97 -1.61 0.16
CA PHE A 7 -1.96 -1.78 1.21
C PHE A 7 -3.33 -1.35 0.68
N VAL A 8 -3.93 -2.21 -0.13
CA VAL A 8 -5.22 -1.99 -0.77
C VAL A 8 -6.05 -3.26 -0.65
N ASP A 9 -7.32 -3.15 -0.26
CA ASP A 9 -8.20 -4.32 -0.08
C ASP A 9 -8.63 -4.92 -1.43
N ASN A 10 -7.81 -5.82 -1.95
CA ASN A 10 -8.09 -6.59 -3.16
C ASN A 10 -8.52 -8.04 -2.86
N VAL A 11 -8.89 -8.36 -1.62
CA VAL A 11 -9.19 -9.74 -1.21
C VAL A 11 -10.46 -10.29 -1.88
N ARG A 12 -11.47 -9.46 -2.09
CA ARG A 12 -12.75 -9.87 -2.69
C ARG A 12 -13.06 -9.19 -4.01
N GLY A 13 -12.07 -8.62 -4.64
CA GLY A 13 -12.24 -7.94 -5.91
C GLY A 13 -11.34 -6.73 -6.03
N GLN A 14 -11.46 -6.01 -7.13
CA GLN A 14 -10.60 -4.88 -7.42
C GLN A 14 -10.89 -3.70 -6.52
N THR A 15 -9.82 -3.07 -6.07
CA THR A 15 -9.87 -1.79 -5.37
C THR A 15 -8.82 -0.87 -5.98
N LEU A 16 -9.22 0.32 -6.37
CA LEU A 16 -8.27 1.31 -6.88
C LEU A 16 -7.23 1.68 -5.81
N PRO A 17 -5.99 1.92 -6.20
CA PRO A 17 -5.00 2.53 -5.32
C PRO A 17 -5.51 3.84 -4.71
N TYR A 18 -4.90 4.26 -3.62
CA TYR A 18 -5.22 5.55 -3.02
C TYR A 18 -4.49 6.69 -3.74
N ALA A 19 -5.17 7.79 -3.98
CA ALA A 19 -4.55 9.03 -4.44
C ALA A 19 -3.62 9.63 -3.38
N GLN A 20 -2.74 10.55 -3.76
CA GLN A 20 -1.83 11.19 -2.81
C GLN A 20 -2.57 11.94 -1.70
N ALA A 21 -3.66 12.62 -2.04
CA ALA A 21 -4.49 13.36 -1.09
C ALA A 21 -5.28 12.45 -0.12
N GLU A 22 -5.43 11.17 -0.44
CA GLU A 22 -6.11 10.17 0.37
C GLU A 22 -5.18 9.49 1.40
N LEU A 23 -3.89 9.79 1.37
CA LEU A 23 -2.91 9.37 2.37
C LEU A 23 -2.94 10.34 3.54
N ILE A 24 -3.67 9.98 4.59
CA ILE A 24 -3.94 10.85 5.75
C ILE A 24 -2.71 10.97 6.65
N SER A 25 -2.08 9.84 6.96
CA SER A 25 -0.83 9.83 7.74
C SER A 25 0.00 8.60 7.42
N TYR A 26 1.29 8.74 7.57
CA TYR A 26 2.23 7.63 7.47
C TYR A 26 3.53 7.96 8.19
N GLU A 27 4.11 6.93 8.74
CA GLU A 27 5.45 6.95 9.27
C GLU A 27 6.10 5.61 8.97
N MET A 28 7.34 5.64 8.53
CA MET A 28 8.14 4.44 8.29
C MET A 28 9.55 4.72 8.78
N CYS A 29 9.98 3.96 9.76
CA CYS A 29 11.29 4.05 10.37
C CYS A 29 12.10 2.80 10.04
N SER A 30 13.39 2.95 9.84
CA SER A 30 14.34 1.85 9.75
C SER A 30 15.42 1.98 10.81
N LYS A 31 15.77 0.87 11.43
CA LYS A 31 16.85 0.77 12.43
C LYS A 31 17.81 -0.30 12.00
N VAL A 32 19.09 0.06 11.95
CA VAL A 32 20.16 -0.92 11.75
C VAL A 32 20.28 -1.78 13.01
N LEU A 33 20.18 -3.10 12.85
CA LEU A 33 20.33 -4.07 13.92
C LEU A 33 21.74 -4.61 14.02
N ALA A 34 22.38 -4.87 12.86
CA ALA A 34 23.73 -5.41 12.79
C ALA A 34 24.39 -5.04 11.45
N ILE A 35 25.71 -4.98 11.47
CA ILE A 35 26.55 -4.85 10.27
C ILE A 35 27.52 -6.02 10.28
N ARG A 36 27.51 -6.82 9.22
CA ARG A 36 28.34 -8.03 9.06
C ARG A 36 29.06 -7.99 7.71
N GLY A 37 30.22 -7.38 7.68
CA GLY A 37 30.92 -7.10 6.41
C GLY A 37 30.06 -6.20 5.48
N PRO A 38 29.73 -6.64 4.28
CA PRO A 38 28.89 -5.86 3.38
C PRO A 38 27.40 -5.89 3.74
N LEU A 39 26.98 -6.83 4.61
CA LEU A 39 25.58 -7.04 4.93
C LEU A 39 25.13 -6.16 6.09
N ILE A 40 24.01 -5.49 5.91
CA ILE A 40 23.34 -4.66 6.91
C ILE A 40 21.96 -5.25 7.20
N ASP A 41 21.76 -5.68 8.44
CA ASP A 41 20.46 -6.12 8.93
C ASP A 41 19.65 -4.93 9.44
N ILE A 42 18.41 -4.82 8.97
CA ILE A 42 17.55 -3.66 9.19
C ILE A 42 16.20 -4.13 9.76
N GLN A 43 15.76 -3.47 10.79
CA GLN A 43 14.38 -3.54 11.27
C GLN A 43 13.58 -2.39 10.63
N ILE A 44 12.36 -2.68 10.22
CA ILE A 44 11.43 -1.70 9.67
C ILE A 44 10.19 -1.68 10.56
N THR A 45 9.75 -0.50 10.97
CA THR A 45 8.51 -0.30 11.73
C THR A 45 7.78 0.91 11.19
N GLY A 46 6.48 0.98 11.41
CA GLY A 46 5.73 2.15 11.00
C GLY A 46 4.23 1.97 11.06
N HIS A 47 3.53 2.98 10.60
CA HIS A 47 2.09 2.95 10.43
C HIS A 47 1.65 3.72 9.18
N THR A 48 0.47 3.39 8.69
CA THR A 48 -0.16 4.11 7.58
C THR A 48 -1.64 4.26 7.81
N ARG A 49 -2.20 5.39 7.39
CA ARG A 49 -3.64 5.61 7.35
C ARG A 49 -4.03 6.22 6.02
N THR A 50 -4.95 5.55 5.35
CA THR A 50 -5.54 6.02 4.09
C THR A 50 -7.06 6.13 4.24
N GLU A 51 -7.63 7.11 3.57
CA GLU A 51 -9.08 7.34 3.56
C GLU A 51 -9.48 7.95 2.23
N ALA A 52 -10.48 7.37 1.60
CA ALA A 52 -11.04 7.83 0.35
C ALA A 52 -12.55 7.84 0.38
N LYS A 53 -13.14 8.79 -0.33
CA LYS A 53 -14.58 8.91 -0.51
C LYS A 53 -14.87 9.33 -1.95
N GLY A 54 -15.79 8.66 -2.60
CA GLY A 54 -16.11 9.00 -3.99
C GLY A 54 -16.98 7.97 -4.69
N ARG A 55 -17.19 8.25 -5.97
CA ARG A 55 -17.83 7.34 -6.90
C ARG A 55 -16.75 6.71 -7.75
N TRP A 56 -16.41 5.47 -7.49
CA TRP A 56 -15.41 4.77 -8.29
C TRP A 56 -16.09 4.06 -9.45
N LEU A 57 -15.66 4.46 -10.64
CA LEU A 57 -16.01 3.81 -11.88
C LEU A 57 -15.00 2.70 -12.16
N ASP A 58 -15.48 1.58 -12.58
CA ASP A 58 -14.67 0.52 -13.13
C ASP A 58 -15.08 0.32 -14.60
N GLY A 59 -14.15 0.62 -15.50
CA GLY A 59 -14.26 0.32 -16.92
C GLY A 59 -15.43 1.02 -17.60
N ASP A 60 -16.03 0.63 -18.45
CA ASP A 60 -17.00 1.01 -19.44
C ASP A 60 -18.05 2.07 -19.03
N ASN A 61 -18.35 3.00 -19.89
CA ASN A 61 -19.26 4.13 -19.74
C ASN A 61 -20.70 3.79 -19.31
N TYR A 62 -21.06 2.52 -19.26
CA TYR A 62 -22.40 2.05 -18.89
C TYR A 62 -22.58 1.89 -17.37
N TRP A 63 -21.52 1.81 -16.62
CA TRP A 63 -21.55 1.63 -15.16
C TRP A 63 -21.23 2.93 -14.43
N LYS A 64 -22.28 3.70 -14.15
CA LYS A 64 -22.15 4.85 -13.25
C LYS A 64 -22.59 4.42 -11.85
N PRO A 65 -21.69 4.34 -10.87
CA PRO A 65 -22.11 4.05 -9.51
C PRO A 65 -23.09 5.13 -9.04
N LYS A 66 -24.25 4.71 -8.55
CA LYS A 66 -25.28 5.61 -8.08
C LYS A 66 -24.98 6.20 -6.71
N GLN A 67 -24.11 5.55 -5.95
CA GLN A 67 -23.81 5.93 -4.57
C GLN A 67 -22.35 6.32 -4.42
N GLU A 68 -22.14 7.34 -3.61
CA GLU A 68 -20.84 7.65 -3.07
C GLU A 68 -20.54 6.69 -1.92
N VAL A 69 -19.36 6.08 -1.95
CA VAL A 69 -18.92 5.15 -0.91
C VAL A 69 -17.59 5.62 -0.30
N ALA A 70 -17.34 5.23 0.92
CA ALA A 70 -16.10 5.53 1.62
C ALA A 70 -15.33 4.25 1.92
N ARG A 71 -14.03 4.36 1.99
CA ARG A 71 -13.11 3.30 2.40
C ARG A 71 -11.98 3.86 3.24
N ARG A 72 -11.54 3.10 4.22
CA ARG A 72 -10.42 3.44 5.10
C ARG A 72 -9.56 2.22 5.33
N LEU A 73 -8.28 2.46 5.55
CA LEU A 73 -7.35 1.43 5.97
C LEU A 73 -6.31 2.03 6.92
N ASN A 74 -6.20 1.44 8.10
CA ASN A 74 -5.16 1.75 9.07
C ASN A 74 -4.28 0.53 9.23
N CYS A 75 -2.97 0.63 9.00
CA CYS A 75 -2.04 -0.48 9.15
C CYS A 75 -0.91 -0.13 10.12
N GLN A 76 -0.56 -1.11 10.95
CA GLN A 76 0.72 -1.18 11.64
C GLN A 76 1.67 -2.02 10.79
N VAL A 77 2.90 -1.57 10.66
CA VAL A 77 3.89 -2.16 9.77
C VAL A 77 5.09 -2.62 10.59
N SER A 78 5.52 -3.85 10.36
CA SER A 78 6.73 -4.43 10.94
C SER A 78 7.45 -5.27 9.91
N GLY A 79 8.77 -5.20 9.87
CA GLY A 79 9.55 -5.97 8.91
C GLY A 79 11.03 -6.07 9.25
N LYS A 80 11.68 -6.92 8.50
CA LYS A 80 13.14 -7.11 8.54
C LYS A 80 13.67 -7.18 7.12
N ALA A 81 14.88 -6.68 6.93
CA ALA A 81 15.58 -6.74 5.67
C ALA A 81 17.07 -6.92 5.89
N THR A 82 17.75 -7.55 4.93
CA THR A 82 19.20 -7.55 4.83
C THR A 82 19.58 -6.90 3.52
N PHE A 83 20.36 -5.83 3.59
CA PHE A 83 20.88 -5.10 2.44
C PHE A 83 22.35 -5.43 2.25
N ASP A 84 22.74 -5.79 1.04
CA ASP A 84 24.11 -6.02 0.62
C ASP A 84 24.65 -4.77 -0.06
N ARG A 85 25.64 -4.11 0.58
CA ARG A 85 26.23 -2.87 0.07
C ARG A 85 27.04 -3.07 -1.20
N ASP A 86 27.72 -4.21 -1.33
CA ASP A 86 28.58 -4.50 -2.48
C ASP A 86 27.72 -4.83 -3.70
N ALA A 87 26.67 -5.63 -3.50
CA ALA A 87 25.72 -5.95 -4.54
C ALA A 87 24.64 -4.86 -4.77
N ASN A 88 24.60 -3.83 -3.91
CA ASN A 88 23.63 -2.74 -3.91
C ASN A 88 22.17 -3.20 -4.03
N ARG A 89 21.81 -4.22 -3.26
CA ARG A 89 20.46 -4.81 -3.28
C ARG A 89 20.08 -5.43 -1.95
N PHE A 90 18.78 -5.59 -1.75
CA PHE A 90 18.28 -6.44 -0.68
C PHE A 90 18.47 -7.92 -1.03
N THR A 91 19.07 -8.67 -0.13
CA THR A 91 19.20 -10.14 -0.18
C THR A 91 18.06 -10.82 0.55
N SER A 92 17.47 -10.14 1.54
CA SER A 92 16.28 -10.54 2.24
C SER A 92 15.40 -9.32 2.49
N PHE A 93 14.10 -9.47 2.36
CA PHE A 93 13.11 -8.45 2.70
C PHE A 93 11.80 -9.15 3.02
N GLU A 94 11.31 -8.89 4.21
CA GLU A 94 9.99 -9.32 4.63
C GLU A 94 9.32 -8.19 5.42
N LEU A 95 8.13 -7.80 5.01
CA LEU A 95 7.36 -6.76 5.66
C LEU A 95 5.92 -7.22 5.79
N VAL A 96 5.42 -7.17 7.01
CA VAL A 96 4.02 -7.46 7.37
C VAL A 96 3.34 -6.16 7.71
N ALA A 97 2.18 -5.93 7.13
CA ALA A 97 1.27 -4.88 7.57
C ALA A 97 -0.03 -5.53 8.04
N ILE A 98 -0.42 -5.27 9.27
CA ILE A 98 -1.69 -5.73 9.84
C ILE A 98 -2.53 -4.50 10.09
N GLY A 99 -3.76 -4.53 9.62
CA GLY A 99 -4.60 -3.36 9.65
C GLY A 99 -6.07 -3.63 9.87
N GLU A 100 -6.75 -2.55 10.11
CA GLU A 100 -8.20 -2.47 10.17
C GLU A 100 -8.69 -1.75 8.92
N ARG A 101 -9.53 -2.41 8.15
CA ARG A 101 -10.22 -1.82 7.02
C ARG A 101 -11.67 -1.48 7.37
N GLN A 102 -12.21 -0.50 6.71
CA GLN A 102 -13.60 -0.08 6.81
C GLN A 102 -14.09 0.38 5.45
N GLY A 103 -15.34 0.09 5.14
CA GLY A 103 -15.96 0.53 3.90
C GLY A 103 -15.55 -0.28 2.68
N ARG A 104 -15.84 0.26 1.50
CA ARG A 104 -15.79 -0.50 0.24
C ARG A 104 -15.51 0.38 -0.98
N THR A 105 -15.20 -0.26 -2.08
CA THR A 105 -15.38 0.27 -3.45
C THR A 105 -16.55 -0.45 -4.10
N THR A 106 -16.93 -0.05 -5.29
CA THR A 106 -18.03 -0.68 -6.04
C THR A 106 -17.73 -2.15 -6.36
N PHE A 107 -16.46 -2.53 -6.47
CA PHE A 107 -16.05 -3.82 -7.06
C PHE A 107 -15.29 -4.75 -6.14
N ASN A 108 -15.13 -4.41 -4.87
CA ASN A 108 -14.40 -5.28 -3.93
C ASN A 108 -15.28 -6.27 -3.15
N GLY A 109 -16.52 -6.49 -3.59
CA GLY A 109 -17.42 -7.50 -3.03
C GLY A 109 -17.82 -7.30 -1.56
N ARG A 110 -17.78 -6.07 -1.06
CA ARG A 110 -18.10 -5.72 0.33
C ARG A 110 -19.51 -5.15 0.53
N ALA A 111 -20.37 -5.29 -0.48
CA ALA A 111 -21.71 -4.66 -0.47
C ALA A 111 -22.62 -5.11 0.69
N ASN A 112 -22.42 -6.33 1.19
CA ASN A 112 -23.22 -6.91 2.27
C ASN A 112 -22.66 -6.64 3.66
N GLU A 113 -21.58 -5.91 3.79
CA GLU A 113 -21.04 -5.52 5.10
C GLU A 113 -21.82 -4.32 5.64
N GLU A 114 -22.10 -4.33 6.93
CA GLU A 114 -22.76 -3.21 7.60
C GLU A 114 -21.96 -1.92 7.44
N PRO A 115 -22.60 -0.80 7.10
CA PRO A 115 -21.94 0.47 7.01
C PRO A 115 -21.19 0.82 8.30
N GLY A 116 -19.91 1.12 8.19
CA GLY A 116 -19.09 1.47 9.34
C GLY A 116 -18.45 0.30 10.07
N SER A 117 -18.75 -0.94 9.71
CA SER A 117 -18.11 -2.12 10.30
C SER A 117 -16.60 -2.13 10.00
N LYS A 118 -15.83 -2.63 10.95
CA LYS A 118 -14.38 -2.71 10.92
C LYS A 118 -13.96 -4.16 10.83
N HIS A 119 -13.02 -4.44 9.93
CA HIS A 119 -12.55 -5.79 9.68
C HIS A 119 -11.04 -5.82 9.60
N GLN A 120 -10.44 -6.90 10.09
CA GLN A 120 -8.99 -7.09 10.00
C GLN A 120 -8.57 -7.45 8.59
N ILE A 121 -7.40 -6.95 8.20
CA ILE A 121 -6.73 -7.29 6.95
C ILE A 121 -5.22 -7.35 7.18
N GLY A 122 -4.54 -8.25 6.48
CA GLY A 122 -3.10 -8.39 6.55
C GLY A 122 -2.47 -8.39 5.15
N PHE A 123 -1.25 -7.88 5.08
CA PHE A 123 -0.43 -7.85 3.87
C PHE A 123 0.96 -8.39 4.21
N LEU A 124 1.47 -9.25 3.34
CA LEU A 124 2.84 -9.75 3.41
C LEU A 124 3.57 -9.38 2.12
N LEU A 125 4.65 -8.64 2.25
CA LEU A 125 5.53 -8.28 1.14
C LEU A 125 6.87 -8.98 1.32
N ARG A 126 7.33 -9.65 0.26
CA ARG A 126 8.63 -10.33 0.20
C ARG A 126 9.33 -10.01 -1.11
N ILE A 127 10.65 -10.22 -1.15
CA ILE A 127 11.36 -10.26 -2.42
C ILE A 127 10.83 -11.44 -3.22
N ALA A 128 10.40 -11.16 -4.45
CA ALA A 128 10.00 -12.22 -5.37
C ALA A 128 11.24 -13.03 -5.81
N ASP A 129 11.13 -14.35 -5.78
CA ASP A 129 12.10 -15.23 -6.44
C ASP A 129 12.14 -14.90 -7.93
N VAL A 130 13.35 -14.82 -8.51
CA VAL A 130 13.55 -14.48 -9.91
C VAL A 130 12.74 -15.39 -10.85
N ARG A 131 12.54 -16.65 -10.46
CA ARG A 131 11.77 -17.63 -11.21
C ARG A 131 10.27 -17.35 -11.27
N TYR A 132 9.76 -16.57 -10.32
CA TYR A 132 8.33 -16.25 -10.16
C TYR A 132 8.05 -14.77 -10.34
N ARG A 133 8.95 -14.02 -10.96
CA ARG A 133 8.68 -12.62 -11.27
C ARG A 133 7.55 -12.54 -12.27
N VAL A 134 6.44 -12.04 -11.81
CA VAL A 134 5.29 -11.70 -12.63
C VAL A 134 5.43 -10.24 -13.02
N ALA A 135 5.20 -9.93 -14.30
CA ALA A 135 5.09 -8.54 -14.72
C ALA A 135 4.02 -7.83 -13.89
N PRO A 136 4.23 -6.56 -13.50
CA PRO A 136 3.23 -5.82 -12.75
C PRO A 136 1.93 -5.83 -13.55
N THR A 137 0.92 -6.44 -12.96
CA THR A 137 -0.43 -6.44 -13.51
C THR A 137 -1.03 -5.04 -13.41
N PHE A 138 -1.90 -4.76 -14.33
CA PHE A 138 -2.58 -3.50 -14.55
C PHE A 138 -2.94 -2.75 -13.26
N ILE A 139 -2.19 -1.71 -12.98
CA ILE A 139 -2.68 -0.61 -12.18
C ILE A 139 -3.08 0.44 -13.23
N ASN A 140 -4.28 0.97 -13.15
CA ASN A 140 -4.62 2.15 -13.94
C ASN A 140 -3.75 3.31 -13.46
N MET A 141 -2.59 3.46 -14.10
CA MET A 141 -1.55 4.40 -13.67
C MET A 141 -1.87 5.83 -14.03
N TYR A 142 -2.85 6.05 -14.89
CA TYR A 142 -3.14 7.36 -15.44
C TYR A 142 -3.84 8.27 -14.43
N ASP A 143 -4.66 7.70 -13.56
CA ASP A 143 -5.47 8.49 -12.62
C ASP A 143 -4.90 8.56 -11.19
N VAL A 144 -3.84 7.82 -10.90
CA VAL A 144 -3.34 7.68 -9.51
C VAL A 144 -1.99 8.35 -9.25
N GLN A 145 -1.50 9.15 -10.19
CA GLN A 145 -0.25 9.89 -10.04
C GLN A 145 0.95 9.01 -9.60
N TRP A 146 1.04 7.81 -10.16
CA TRP A 146 2.07 6.83 -9.84
C TRP A 146 3.49 7.41 -9.96
N VAL A 147 3.73 8.22 -10.97
CA VAL A 147 5.06 8.69 -11.37
C VAL A 147 5.41 10.06 -10.81
N THR A 148 4.48 10.77 -10.18
CA THR A 148 4.77 12.10 -9.64
C THR A 148 5.79 11.98 -8.50
N ARG A 149 7.03 12.34 -8.78
CA ARG A 149 8.02 12.60 -7.73
C ARG A 149 7.47 13.74 -6.89
N THR A 150 7.29 13.52 -5.61
CA THR A 150 7.07 14.60 -4.65
C THR A 150 8.22 15.57 -4.83
N LYS A 151 7.95 16.76 -5.35
CA LYS A 151 8.93 17.85 -5.30
C LYS A 151 9.20 18.06 -3.81
N HIS A 152 10.41 17.79 -3.37
CA HIS A 152 10.86 18.22 -2.06
C HIS A 152 10.67 19.73 -2.02
N GLN A 153 9.67 20.19 -1.28
CA GLN A 153 9.63 21.60 -0.92
C GLN A 153 10.82 21.82 0.02
N PRO A 154 11.75 22.69 -0.32
CA PRO A 154 12.81 23.06 0.61
C PRO A 154 12.10 23.68 1.83
N LYS A 155 12.42 23.16 3.01
CA LYS A 155 11.99 23.78 4.27
C LYS A 155 12.45 25.23 4.23
N SER A 156 11.52 26.16 4.20
CA SER A 156 11.81 27.57 4.42
C SER A 156 12.50 27.69 5.79
N LYS A 157 13.68 28.30 5.78
CA LYS A 157 14.45 28.66 6.98
C LYS A 157 13.69 29.69 7.80
#